data_dc29372977a3a4983a83d5b46caf8963
#
_entry.id   dc29372977a3a4983a83d5b46caf8963
#
_cell.length_a   1.000
_cell.length_b   1.000
_cell.length_c   1.000
_cell.angle_alpha   90.00
_cell.angle_beta   90.00
_cell.angle_gamma   90.00
#
_symmetry.space_group_name_H-M   'P 1'
#
loop_
_entity.id
_entity.type
_entity.pdbx_description
1 polymer ?
#
loop_
_entity_poly.entity_id
_entity_poly.type
_entity_poly.pdbx_seq_one_letter_code
_entity_poly.pdbx_strand_id
1 'polypeptide(L)'
;MAQRPSTSYLSISTPTSDPPGKPGDDGAKKVRHLTAKHIDHAVPLIRAVVIHPERSDSGAGESSRQSVERLEEAVGLARALDLDVRGEEIVRIRKVTPATLFGSGKVEELAALVRAAEAEAVVIDDALSPVQQRNLEKAWDCKVIDRTGLILEIFGRRARTKEGRLQVELARLDYEKSRLVRTWTHLERQRGGTGSTGGPGETQIELDRRLIADRIVKLKVELDEVRRTRGLHRKQRQKVPFPTIALVGYTNAGKSTLFNRLTGSDVVAKDLLFATLDTTQRTIRLPQGRPAIVADTVGFISDLPHELVESFRATLEEVGEADLILHVRDIASPDSEAQAKDVEAVLKQIETPEGKTRRVLEVWNKIDLLDEDVREAVLGQAERLSRDGKAVAVSAWTGEGIEPLRETIARLIDDDPETELVLSPSQGEALAWLYENGRVTGRETDDAGRTHVTVRLHPAALGRFERQFSAAG
;
A
#
# COMPACT_ATOMS: atom_id res chain seq x y z
N MET A 1 51.17 3.50 11.32
CA MET A 1 50.81 4.73 12.07
C MET A 1 49.77 5.46 11.25
N ALA A 2 48.49 5.34 11.59
CA ALA A 2 47.43 6.24 11.18
C ALA A 2 46.24 5.99 12.15
N GLN A 3 45.84 7.06 12.79
CA GLN A 3 44.94 7.12 13.95
C GLN A 3 43.48 6.92 13.52
N ARG A 4 42.73 6.20 14.36
CA ARG A 4 41.26 6.08 14.32
C ARG A 4 40.64 7.31 15.03
N PRO A 5 39.51 7.86 14.57
CA PRO A 5 38.76 8.83 15.35
C PRO A 5 37.85 8.14 16.37
N SER A 6 37.86 8.65 17.58
CA SER A 6 37.11 8.22 18.76
C SER A 6 35.65 8.68 18.69
N THR A 7 34.73 7.77 19.00
CA THR A 7 33.31 8.05 19.23
C THR A 7 33.11 8.58 20.65
N SER A 8 32.63 9.81 20.81
CA SER A 8 32.27 10.40 22.09
C SER A 8 30.79 10.13 22.40
N TYR A 9 30.53 9.41 23.51
CA TYR A 9 29.21 9.28 24.12
C TYR A 9 28.88 10.54 24.91
N LEU A 10 27.70 11.15 24.62
CA LEU A 10 27.13 12.19 25.44
C LEU A 10 26.31 11.57 26.58
N SER A 11 26.79 11.78 27.81
CA SER A 11 26.09 11.44 29.05
C SER A 11 25.07 12.55 29.39
N ILE A 12 23.82 12.15 29.63
CA ILE A 12 22.76 13.02 30.12
C ILE A 12 22.85 13.03 31.65
N SER A 13 23.14 14.20 32.23
CA SER A 13 23.04 14.45 33.65
C SER A 13 21.72 15.14 34.01
N THR A 14 21.03 14.60 34.98
CA THR A 14 19.83 15.14 35.61
C THR A 14 20.15 16.34 36.51
N PRO A 15 19.29 17.36 36.60
CA PRO A 15 19.48 18.46 37.55
C PRO A 15 18.82 18.13 38.89
N THR A 16 19.60 18.26 39.96
CA THR A 16 19.17 18.32 41.35
C THR A 16 18.61 19.72 41.69
N SER A 17 17.54 19.71 42.43
CA SER A 17 16.85 20.88 42.97
C SER A 17 17.57 21.49 44.19
N ASP A 18 17.72 22.83 44.24
CA ASP A 18 18.06 23.59 45.42
C ASP A 18 17.11 24.82 45.61
N PRO A 19 16.89 25.26 46.85
CA PRO A 19 15.74 26.09 47.23
C PRO A 19 15.99 27.62 47.15
N PRO A 20 14.99 28.49 47.41
CA PRO A 20 14.95 29.88 46.99
C PRO A 20 15.65 30.87 47.89
N GLY A 21 16.48 31.74 47.32
CA GLY A 21 17.08 32.95 47.96
C GLY A 21 16.47 34.23 47.41
N LYS A 22 16.32 35.20 48.31
CA LYS A 22 15.64 36.49 48.24
C LYS A 22 16.22 37.53 47.26
N PRO A 23 15.46 38.60 46.91
CA PRO A 23 15.74 39.51 45.82
C PRO A 23 16.69 40.67 46.17
N GLY A 24 17.48 41.08 45.18
CA GLY A 24 18.35 42.25 45.22
C GLY A 24 18.66 42.78 43.85
N ASP A 25 18.05 43.83 43.52
CA ASP A 25 18.40 45.05 42.81
C ASP A 25 19.29 45.06 41.55
N ASP A 26 18.73 45.72 40.55
CA ASP A 26 19.28 46.52 39.44
C ASP A 26 20.53 46.07 38.66
N GLY A 27 20.25 45.81 37.37
CA GLY A 27 21.27 45.75 36.36
C GLY A 27 20.71 45.34 34.99
N ALA A 28 20.06 46.26 34.27
CA ALA A 28 19.59 46.06 32.91
C ALA A 28 20.71 45.71 31.93
N LYS A 29 21.01 44.43 31.74
CA LYS A 29 21.80 43.90 30.61
C LYS A 29 20.85 43.51 29.49
N LYS A 30 20.84 44.32 28.40
CA LYS A 30 20.21 44.03 27.14
C LYS A 30 20.69 42.64 26.65
N VAL A 31 19.83 41.62 26.82
CA VAL A 31 19.99 40.34 26.15
C VAL A 31 19.66 40.57 24.68
N ARG A 32 20.69 40.62 23.83
CA ARG A 32 20.52 40.53 22.38
C ARG A 32 19.98 39.14 22.09
N HIS A 33 18.69 39.04 21.76
CA HIS A 33 18.13 37.84 21.10
C HIS A 33 18.86 37.67 19.76
N LEU A 34 19.81 36.74 19.71
CA LEU A 34 20.26 36.14 18.48
C LEU A 34 19.10 35.32 17.94
N THR A 35 18.34 35.92 17.03
CA THR A 35 17.43 35.16 16.17
C THR A 35 18.31 34.23 15.33
N ALA A 36 18.36 32.97 15.71
CA ALA A 36 18.86 31.92 14.85
C ALA A 36 18.06 32.00 13.55
N LYS A 37 18.67 32.47 12.48
CA LYS A 37 18.14 32.29 11.15
C LYS A 37 18.05 30.75 10.97
N HIS A 38 16.85 30.20 10.93
CA HIS A 38 16.63 28.88 10.35
C HIS A 38 17.13 28.98 8.91
N ILE A 39 18.33 28.49 8.67
CA ILE A 39 18.76 28.17 7.33
C ILE A 39 18.05 26.89 7.00
N ASP A 40 16.93 26.98 6.27
CA ASP A 40 16.29 25.86 5.62
C ASP A 40 17.31 25.28 4.63
N HIS A 41 18.05 24.26 5.07
CA HIS A 41 18.81 23.41 4.17
C HIS A 41 17.79 22.49 3.47
N ALA A 42 17.04 23.06 2.53
CA ALA A 42 16.32 22.26 1.55
C ALA A 42 17.38 21.41 0.83
N VAL A 43 17.40 20.11 1.10
CA VAL A 43 18.23 19.17 0.35
C VAL A 43 17.87 19.35 -1.11
N PRO A 44 18.82 19.70 -2.00
CA PRO A 44 18.50 19.91 -3.40
C PRO A 44 17.85 18.64 -3.96
N LEU A 45 16.70 18.79 -4.62
CA LEU A 45 16.01 17.69 -5.26
C LEU A 45 16.89 17.12 -6.38
N ILE A 46 16.98 15.79 -6.46
CA ILE A 46 17.73 15.10 -7.51
C ILE A 46 17.00 15.31 -8.84
N ARG A 47 17.67 15.92 -9.82
CA ARG A 47 17.10 16.13 -11.17
C ARG A 47 17.04 14.82 -11.93
N ALA A 48 15.89 14.51 -12.50
CA ALA A 48 15.63 13.24 -13.17
C ALA A 48 15.02 13.42 -14.55
N VAL A 49 15.31 12.46 -15.43
CA VAL A 49 14.58 12.24 -16.69
C VAL A 49 13.84 10.92 -16.58
N VAL A 50 12.58 10.87 -17.03
CA VAL A 50 11.75 9.67 -17.06
C VAL A 50 11.57 9.20 -18.49
N ILE A 51 11.82 7.93 -18.76
CA ILE A 51 11.74 7.32 -20.09
C ILE A 51 10.79 6.14 -20.02
N HIS A 52 9.74 6.16 -20.85
CA HIS A 52 8.84 5.02 -21.07
C HIS A 52 9.18 4.30 -22.38
N PRO A 53 9.61 3.03 -22.36
CA PRO A 53 9.86 2.22 -23.55
C PRO A 53 8.56 1.66 -24.12
N GLU A 54 8.08 2.19 -25.26
CA GLU A 54 6.93 1.67 -25.98
C GLU A 54 7.35 0.52 -26.91
N ARG A 55 6.81 -0.70 -26.71
CA ARG A 55 7.09 -1.87 -27.56
C ARG A 55 6.10 -1.95 -28.73
N SER A 56 6.61 -2.18 -29.95
CA SER A 56 5.81 -2.19 -31.18
C SER A 56 4.79 -3.33 -31.32
N ASP A 57 4.73 -4.29 -30.39
CA ASP A 57 3.84 -5.46 -30.45
C ASP A 57 2.40 -5.17 -29.98
N SER A 58 2.13 -4.01 -29.42
CA SER A 58 0.80 -3.56 -29.04
C SER A 58 0.14 -2.86 -30.24
N GLY A 59 -1.07 -3.31 -30.63
CA GLY A 59 -1.81 -2.87 -31.81
C GLY A 59 -1.90 -1.34 -31.96
N ALA A 60 -1.76 -0.85 -33.19
CA ALA A 60 -1.37 0.51 -33.54
C ALA A 60 -2.33 1.67 -33.17
N GLY A 61 -3.45 1.42 -32.47
CA GLY A 61 -4.45 2.47 -32.15
C GLY A 61 -4.69 2.68 -30.65
N GLU A 62 -4.63 1.63 -29.84
CA GLU A 62 -4.80 1.71 -28.37
C GLU A 62 -3.46 1.99 -27.66
N SER A 63 -2.35 1.61 -28.29
CA SER A 63 -0.99 1.67 -27.76
C SER A 63 -0.53 3.11 -27.38
N SER A 64 -0.88 4.12 -28.18
CA SER A 64 -0.34 5.47 -27.99
C SER A 64 -0.94 6.19 -26.76
N ARG A 65 -2.22 5.98 -26.44
CA ARG A 65 -2.83 6.53 -25.21
C ARG A 65 -2.29 5.84 -23.97
N GLN A 66 -2.23 4.51 -23.97
CA GLN A 66 -1.66 3.74 -22.88
C GLN A 66 -0.20 4.10 -22.59
N SER A 67 0.60 4.43 -23.62
CA SER A 67 1.99 4.85 -23.42
C SER A 67 2.11 6.21 -22.75
N VAL A 68 1.20 7.16 -23.04
CA VAL A 68 1.17 8.46 -22.37
C VAL A 68 0.80 8.29 -20.89
N GLU A 69 -0.24 7.52 -20.60
CA GLU A 69 -0.71 7.27 -19.24
C GLU A 69 0.33 6.50 -18.41
N ARG A 70 1.04 5.55 -19.02
CA ARG A 70 2.17 4.86 -18.38
C ARG A 70 3.34 5.80 -18.09
N LEU A 71 3.65 6.71 -18.99
CA LEU A 71 4.66 7.74 -18.74
C LEU A 71 4.24 8.65 -17.59
N GLU A 72 2.99 9.11 -17.56
CA GLU A 72 2.44 9.91 -16.45
C GLU A 72 2.52 9.16 -15.12
N GLU A 73 2.19 7.87 -15.11
CA GLU A 73 2.35 7.02 -13.93
C GLU A 73 3.82 6.94 -13.48
N ALA A 74 4.76 6.73 -14.40
CA ALA A 74 6.18 6.65 -14.10
C ALA A 74 6.73 8.00 -13.56
N VAL A 75 6.26 9.12 -14.11
CA VAL A 75 6.54 10.47 -13.60
C VAL A 75 5.97 10.63 -12.19
N GLY A 76 4.75 10.16 -11.94
CA GLY A 76 4.14 10.14 -10.61
C GLY A 76 4.96 9.32 -9.61
N LEU A 77 5.50 8.17 -10.01
CA LEU A 77 6.41 7.35 -9.19
C LEU A 77 7.71 8.08 -8.89
N ALA A 78 8.31 8.75 -9.88
CA ALA A 78 9.53 9.54 -9.69
C ALA A 78 9.31 10.69 -8.69
N ARG A 79 8.18 11.40 -8.82
CA ARG A 79 7.77 12.47 -7.89
C ARG A 79 7.49 11.95 -6.47
N ALA A 80 7.01 10.71 -6.33
CA ALA A 80 6.82 10.08 -5.01
C ALA A 80 8.13 9.84 -4.25
N LEU A 81 9.28 9.88 -4.94
CA LEU A 81 10.63 9.87 -4.37
C LEU A 81 11.27 11.27 -4.25
N ASP A 82 10.48 12.33 -4.39
CA ASP A 82 10.96 13.72 -4.39
C ASP A 82 12.00 13.98 -5.49
N LEU A 83 11.91 13.29 -6.65
CA LEU A 83 12.73 13.58 -7.81
C LEU A 83 12.17 14.80 -8.56
N ASP A 84 13.06 15.71 -8.98
CA ASP A 84 12.73 16.85 -9.83
C ASP A 84 12.77 16.41 -11.30
N VAL A 85 11.60 16.04 -11.85
CA VAL A 85 11.50 15.56 -13.24
C VAL A 85 11.66 16.73 -14.20
N ARG A 86 12.80 16.75 -14.93
CA ARG A 86 13.19 17.80 -15.88
C ARG A 86 12.96 17.42 -17.34
N GLY A 87 12.67 16.16 -17.61
CA GLY A 87 12.37 15.67 -18.94
C GLY A 87 11.62 14.35 -18.89
N GLU A 88 10.79 14.13 -19.87
CA GLU A 88 9.99 12.92 -20.05
C GLU A 88 9.95 12.55 -21.53
N GLU A 89 10.09 11.25 -21.84
CA GLU A 89 10.20 10.78 -23.21
C GLU A 89 9.56 9.40 -23.38
N ILE A 90 8.74 9.22 -24.43
CA ILE A 90 8.27 7.91 -24.89
C ILE A 90 9.18 7.44 -25.99
N VAL A 91 9.83 6.30 -25.80
CA VAL A 91 10.78 5.74 -26.75
C VAL A 91 10.23 4.48 -27.39
N ARG A 92 9.91 4.54 -28.69
CA ARG A 92 9.46 3.37 -29.44
C ARG A 92 10.60 2.39 -29.66
N ILE A 93 10.41 1.16 -29.19
CA ILE A 93 11.36 0.06 -29.34
C ILE A 93 10.82 -0.94 -30.37
N ARG A 94 11.49 -1.04 -31.52
CA ARG A 94 11.20 -2.08 -32.52
C ARG A 94 11.83 -3.43 -32.16
N LYS A 95 12.99 -3.39 -31.53
CA LYS A 95 13.72 -4.57 -31.09
C LYS A 95 14.51 -4.26 -29.84
N VAL A 96 14.33 -5.07 -28.82
CA VAL A 96 15.08 -4.96 -27.56
C VAL A 96 16.55 -5.28 -27.81
N THR A 97 17.44 -4.36 -27.44
CA THR A 97 18.88 -4.56 -27.50
C THR A 97 19.36 -5.19 -26.19
N PRO A 98 19.98 -6.39 -26.21
CA PRO A 98 20.41 -7.07 -24.98
C PRO A 98 21.38 -6.26 -24.12
N ALA A 99 22.18 -5.39 -24.74
CA ALA A 99 23.19 -4.61 -24.05
C ALA A 99 22.66 -3.33 -23.39
N THR A 100 21.64 -2.67 -23.95
CA THR A 100 21.23 -1.31 -23.56
C THR A 100 19.71 -1.08 -23.59
N LEU A 101 18.89 -2.11 -23.84
CA LEU A 101 17.45 -1.99 -24.10
C LEU A 101 17.16 -1.28 -25.44
N PHE A 102 17.73 -0.09 -25.64
CA PHE A 102 17.60 0.77 -26.82
C PHE A 102 18.72 0.51 -27.83
N GLY A 103 18.48 0.83 -29.10
CA GLY A 103 19.54 0.85 -30.12
C GLY A 103 20.56 1.96 -29.87
N SER A 104 21.81 1.81 -30.38
CA SER A 104 22.90 2.75 -30.09
C SER A 104 22.60 4.20 -30.45
N GLY A 105 21.99 4.47 -31.61
CA GLY A 105 21.60 5.85 -31.98
C GLY A 105 20.59 6.47 -31.03
N LYS A 106 19.63 5.68 -30.49
CA LYS A 106 18.68 6.21 -29.50
C LYS A 106 19.34 6.43 -28.15
N VAL A 107 20.33 5.61 -27.76
CA VAL A 107 21.14 5.83 -26.55
C VAL A 107 21.89 7.16 -26.63
N GLU A 108 22.45 7.52 -27.78
CA GLU A 108 23.14 8.80 -28.00
C GLU A 108 22.18 9.99 -27.99
N GLU A 109 21.00 9.86 -28.60
CA GLU A 109 19.94 10.88 -28.58
C GLU A 109 19.48 11.15 -27.14
N LEU A 110 19.19 10.08 -26.37
CA LEU A 110 18.81 10.19 -24.97
C LEU A 110 19.94 10.76 -24.09
N ALA A 111 21.20 10.48 -24.41
CA ALA A 111 22.33 11.13 -23.74
C ALA A 111 22.34 12.66 -23.90
N ALA A 112 21.88 13.16 -25.06
CA ALA A 112 21.74 14.61 -25.26
C ALA A 112 20.60 15.19 -24.39
N LEU A 113 19.46 14.49 -24.28
CA LEU A 113 18.34 14.87 -23.40
C LEU A 113 18.78 14.90 -21.93
N VAL A 114 19.48 13.85 -21.46
CA VAL A 114 19.98 13.74 -20.08
C VAL A 114 20.93 14.89 -19.74
N ARG A 115 21.84 15.24 -20.65
CA ARG A 115 22.75 16.38 -20.48
C ARG A 115 22.02 17.71 -20.50
N ALA A 116 21.05 17.91 -21.39
CA ALA A 116 20.27 19.14 -21.48
C ALA A 116 19.43 19.39 -20.22
N ALA A 117 18.91 18.31 -19.63
CA ALA A 117 18.16 18.34 -18.38
C ALA A 117 19.08 18.44 -17.14
N GLU A 118 20.40 18.37 -17.30
CA GLU A 118 21.38 18.24 -16.22
C GLU A 118 20.96 17.15 -15.21
N ALA A 119 20.48 16.02 -15.71
CA ALA A 119 19.89 14.98 -14.88
C ALA A 119 20.97 14.18 -14.14
N GLU A 120 20.75 13.98 -12.85
CA GLU A 120 21.57 13.16 -11.96
C GLU A 120 21.07 11.72 -11.90
N ALA A 121 19.81 11.49 -12.32
CA ALA A 121 19.19 10.19 -12.42
C ALA A 121 18.33 10.07 -13.67
N VAL A 122 18.24 8.85 -14.23
CA VAL A 122 17.29 8.50 -15.28
C VAL A 122 16.42 7.35 -14.77
N VAL A 123 15.11 7.52 -14.84
CA VAL A 123 14.13 6.50 -14.54
C VAL A 123 13.69 5.85 -15.84
N ILE A 124 13.76 4.53 -15.91
CA ILE A 124 13.26 3.75 -17.05
C ILE A 124 12.05 2.94 -16.59
N ASP A 125 10.91 3.20 -17.21
CA ASP A 125 9.66 2.53 -16.90
C ASP A 125 9.55 1.15 -17.54
N ASP A 126 10.55 0.31 -17.30
CA ASP A 126 10.63 -1.10 -17.69
C ASP A 126 11.62 -1.82 -16.76
N ALA A 127 11.60 -3.15 -16.77
CA ALA A 127 12.59 -3.94 -16.06
C ALA A 127 13.91 -3.99 -16.84
N LEU A 128 15.02 -3.58 -16.23
CA LEU A 128 16.34 -3.65 -16.84
C LEU A 128 17.11 -4.88 -16.35
N SER A 129 17.84 -5.51 -17.28
CA SER A 129 18.90 -6.41 -16.85
C SER A 129 20.06 -5.64 -16.23
N PRO A 130 20.85 -6.24 -15.33
CA PRO A 130 22.03 -5.60 -14.74
C PRO A 130 23.05 -5.10 -15.76
N VAL A 131 23.17 -5.79 -16.88
CA VAL A 131 24.05 -5.40 -17.99
C VAL A 131 23.52 -4.15 -18.70
N GLN A 132 22.23 -4.11 -18.96
CA GLN A 132 21.57 -2.93 -19.56
C GLN A 132 21.73 -1.70 -18.67
N GLN A 133 21.40 -1.81 -17.39
CA GLN A 133 21.53 -0.71 -16.43
C GLN A 133 22.96 -0.17 -16.39
N ARG A 134 23.95 -1.04 -16.19
CA ARG A 134 25.37 -0.64 -16.14
C ARG A 134 25.85 0.05 -17.41
N ASN A 135 25.43 -0.45 -18.58
CA ASN A 135 25.83 0.11 -19.85
C ASN A 135 25.18 1.48 -20.10
N LEU A 136 23.93 1.65 -19.69
CA LEU A 136 23.22 2.94 -19.74
C LEU A 136 23.82 3.95 -18.76
N GLU A 137 24.14 3.55 -17.52
CA GLU A 137 24.83 4.39 -16.55
C GLU A 137 26.18 4.89 -17.09
N LYS A 138 26.95 4.03 -17.77
CA LYS A 138 28.19 4.41 -18.43
C LYS A 138 28.00 5.35 -19.61
N ALA A 139 26.92 5.13 -20.41
CA ALA A 139 26.67 5.95 -21.59
C ALA A 139 26.18 7.36 -21.23
N TRP A 140 25.45 7.48 -20.14
CA TRP A 140 24.82 8.74 -19.72
C TRP A 140 25.52 9.45 -18.56
N ASP A 141 26.50 8.79 -17.94
CA ASP A 141 27.27 9.28 -16.76
C ASP A 141 26.35 9.74 -15.61
N CYS A 142 25.25 9.01 -15.39
CA CYS A 142 24.30 9.27 -14.33
C CYS A 142 23.71 7.97 -13.78
N LYS A 143 23.03 8.01 -12.66
CA LYS A 143 22.35 6.84 -12.07
C LYS A 143 21.13 6.46 -12.91
N VAL A 144 21.01 5.17 -13.24
CA VAL A 144 19.84 4.63 -13.93
C VAL A 144 19.03 3.76 -12.97
N ILE A 145 17.73 4.04 -12.86
CA ILE A 145 16.79 3.33 -11.99
C ILE A 145 15.71 2.72 -12.87
N ASP A 146 15.50 1.41 -12.79
CA ASP A 146 14.41 0.75 -13.46
C ASP A 146 13.11 0.79 -12.63
N ARG A 147 11.97 0.43 -13.23
CA ARG A 147 10.66 0.45 -12.56
C ARG A 147 10.67 -0.34 -11.25
N THR A 148 11.28 -1.53 -11.22
CA THR A 148 11.37 -2.35 -10.01
C THR A 148 12.16 -1.65 -8.90
N GLY A 149 13.32 -1.10 -9.22
CA GLY A 149 14.15 -0.35 -8.28
C GLY A 149 13.45 0.89 -7.75
N LEU A 150 12.72 1.60 -8.62
CA LEU A 150 11.94 2.79 -8.25
C LEU A 150 10.84 2.45 -7.22
N ILE A 151 10.05 1.40 -7.47
CA ILE A 151 9.00 0.95 -6.57
C ILE A 151 9.58 0.49 -5.22
N LEU A 152 10.69 -0.27 -5.24
CA LEU A 152 11.38 -0.72 -4.03
C LEU A 152 11.86 0.47 -3.17
N GLU A 153 12.37 1.52 -3.80
CA GLU A 153 12.82 2.72 -3.08
C GLU A 153 11.64 3.49 -2.47
N ILE A 154 10.52 3.62 -3.18
CA ILE A 154 9.28 4.22 -2.66
C ILE A 154 8.82 3.44 -1.42
N PHE A 155 8.80 2.11 -1.50
CA PHE A 155 8.38 1.27 -0.40
C PHE A 155 9.32 1.36 0.79
N GLY A 156 10.65 1.46 0.55
CA GLY A 156 11.64 1.69 1.60
C GLY A 156 11.38 2.95 2.40
N ARG A 157 10.97 4.03 1.73
CA ARG A 157 10.61 5.30 2.38
C ARG A 157 9.26 5.27 3.09
N ARG A 158 8.32 4.43 2.64
CA ARG A 158 6.94 4.38 3.16
C ARG A 158 6.75 3.36 4.29
N ALA A 159 7.58 2.31 4.38
CA ALA A 159 7.49 1.27 5.40
C ALA A 159 7.69 1.85 6.80
N ARG A 160 6.64 1.89 7.61
CA ARG A 160 6.65 2.40 8.99
C ARG A 160 6.68 1.28 10.01
N THR A 161 5.97 0.17 9.73
CA THR A 161 5.93 -0.99 10.64
C THR A 161 7.23 -1.80 10.58
N LYS A 162 7.49 -2.57 11.64
CA LYS A 162 8.62 -3.52 11.65
C LYS A 162 8.46 -4.55 10.53
N GLU A 163 7.24 -5.07 10.34
CA GLU A 163 6.92 -6.05 9.31
C GLU A 163 7.16 -5.49 7.90
N GLY A 164 6.59 -4.31 7.59
CA GLY A 164 6.77 -3.66 6.29
C GLY A 164 8.24 -3.38 5.97
N ARG A 165 9.02 -2.92 6.95
CA ARG A 165 10.48 -2.72 6.76
C ARG A 165 11.23 -4.01 6.45
N LEU A 166 10.94 -5.10 7.16
CA LEU A 166 11.56 -6.40 6.91
C LEU A 166 11.17 -6.95 5.54
N GLN A 167 9.91 -6.77 5.12
CA GLN A 167 9.42 -7.19 3.81
C GLN A 167 10.12 -6.44 2.68
N VAL A 168 10.22 -5.11 2.78
CA VAL A 168 10.89 -4.28 1.78
C VAL A 168 12.39 -4.60 1.73
N GLU A 169 13.05 -4.80 2.89
CA GLU A 169 14.46 -5.19 2.94
C GLU A 169 14.68 -6.56 2.26
N LEU A 170 13.78 -7.52 2.49
CA LEU A 170 13.82 -8.82 1.84
C LEU A 170 13.71 -8.71 0.32
N ALA A 171 12.70 -7.98 -0.18
CA ALA A 171 12.50 -7.76 -1.62
C ALA A 171 13.70 -7.04 -2.26
N ARG A 172 14.28 -6.04 -1.58
CA ARG A 172 15.48 -5.34 -2.04
C ARG A 172 16.69 -6.26 -2.15
N LEU A 173 16.92 -7.12 -1.16
CA LEU A 173 18.02 -8.07 -1.20
C LEU A 173 17.83 -9.16 -2.27
N ASP A 174 16.60 -9.63 -2.51
CA ASP A 174 16.31 -10.57 -3.58
C ASP A 174 16.55 -9.91 -4.95
N TYR A 175 16.15 -8.66 -5.13
CA TYR A 175 16.44 -7.86 -6.31
C TYR A 175 17.96 -7.65 -6.51
N GLU A 176 18.71 -7.25 -5.50
CA GLU A 176 20.16 -7.09 -5.54
C GLU A 176 20.86 -8.43 -5.85
N LYS A 177 20.43 -9.52 -5.20
CA LYS A 177 20.96 -10.86 -5.44
C LYS A 177 20.78 -11.30 -6.89
N SER A 178 19.62 -11.03 -7.50
CA SER A 178 19.35 -11.35 -8.92
C SER A 178 20.31 -10.60 -9.85
N ARG A 179 20.73 -9.41 -9.47
CA ARG A 179 21.68 -8.57 -10.24
C ARG A 179 23.13 -9.02 -10.10
N LEU A 180 23.56 -9.47 -8.95
CA LEU A 180 24.90 -10.04 -8.75
C LEU A 180 25.12 -11.33 -9.56
N VAL A 181 24.13 -12.21 -9.59
CA VAL A 181 24.24 -13.49 -10.34
C VAL A 181 24.43 -13.26 -11.85
N ARG A 182 23.72 -12.31 -12.42
CA ARG A 182 23.81 -12.02 -13.86
C ARG A 182 25.11 -11.34 -14.26
N THR A 183 25.72 -10.58 -13.38
CA THR A 183 27.02 -9.92 -13.64
C THR A 183 28.15 -10.96 -13.73
N TRP A 184 28.05 -12.04 -12.98
CA TRP A 184 29.11 -13.06 -12.87
C TRP A 184 29.18 -14.01 -14.08
N THR A 185 28.03 -14.43 -14.65
CA THR A 185 27.99 -15.31 -15.81
C THR A 185 28.67 -14.73 -17.05
N HIS A 186 28.79 -13.39 -17.15
CA HIS A 186 29.51 -12.75 -18.23
C HIS A 186 31.04 -12.71 -18.03
N LEU A 187 31.52 -12.66 -16.79
CA LEU A 187 32.94 -12.65 -16.47
C LEU A 187 33.58 -14.05 -16.61
N GLU A 188 32.86 -15.13 -16.33
CA GLU A 188 33.34 -16.50 -16.55
C GLU A 188 33.56 -16.83 -18.03
N ARG A 189 32.71 -16.33 -18.94
CA ARG A 189 32.87 -16.56 -20.38
C ARG A 189 34.08 -15.86 -21.01
N GLN A 190 34.60 -14.80 -20.37
CA GLN A 190 35.80 -14.08 -20.80
C GLN A 190 37.11 -14.69 -20.26
N ARG A 191 37.05 -15.59 -19.28
CA ARG A 191 38.25 -16.26 -18.71
C ARG A 191 38.50 -17.67 -19.20
N GLY A 192 37.97 -18.04 -20.36
CA GLY A 192 38.32 -19.27 -21.06
C GLY A 192 39.66 -19.17 -21.79
N GLY A 193 40.76 -19.05 -21.03
CA GLY A 193 42.12 -19.00 -21.59
C GLY A 193 43.14 -19.17 -20.46
N THR A 194 43.68 -20.41 -20.35
CA THR A 194 44.97 -20.80 -19.79
C THR A 194 45.54 -20.02 -18.59
N GLY A 195 45.77 -20.75 -17.50
CA GLY A 195 46.77 -20.37 -16.51
C GLY A 195 46.33 -20.44 -15.07
N SER A 196 46.46 -21.63 -14.49
CA SER A 196 46.66 -21.89 -13.08
C SER A 196 47.46 -20.80 -12.38
N THR A 197 46.84 -20.09 -11.45
CA THR A 197 47.39 -19.62 -10.17
C THR A 197 46.33 -18.74 -9.49
N GLY A 198 45.29 -19.37 -8.97
CA GLY A 198 44.37 -18.75 -8.06
C GLY A 198 44.29 -19.66 -6.85
N GLY A 199 44.88 -19.25 -5.74
CA GLY A 199 44.72 -19.93 -4.48
C GLY A 199 43.27 -19.93 -4.04
N PRO A 200 42.85 -20.71 -2.99
CA PRO A 200 41.50 -20.85 -2.53
C PRO A 200 41.04 -19.59 -1.76
N GLY A 201 40.88 -18.48 -2.46
CA GLY A 201 40.28 -17.26 -1.98
C GLY A 201 38.93 -17.07 -2.65
N GLU A 202 37.84 -17.05 -1.90
CA GLU A 202 36.55 -16.58 -2.40
C GLU A 202 36.72 -15.25 -3.11
N THR A 203 36.13 -15.12 -4.31
CA THR A 203 36.09 -13.82 -4.97
C THR A 203 35.19 -12.89 -4.16
N GLN A 204 35.48 -11.58 -4.18
CA GLN A 204 34.68 -10.58 -3.45
C GLN A 204 33.17 -10.73 -3.74
N ILE A 205 32.83 -11.12 -4.96
CA ILE A 205 31.43 -11.33 -5.40
C ILE A 205 30.79 -12.57 -4.74
N GLU A 206 31.55 -13.65 -4.55
CA GLU A 206 31.05 -14.84 -3.84
C GLU A 206 30.81 -14.56 -2.37
N LEU A 207 31.69 -13.76 -1.76
CA LEU A 207 31.52 -13.30 -0.39
C LEU A 207 30.27 -12.44 -0.24
N ASP A 208 30.09 -11.44 -1.14
CA ASP A 208 28.91 -10.55 -1.14
C ASP A 208 27.61 -11.35 -1.35
N ARG A 209 27.62 -12.33 -2.26
CA ARG A 209 26.50 -13.22 -2.50
C ARG A 209 26.13 -14.05 -1.29
N ARG A 210 27.14 -14.57 -0.57
CA ARG A 210 26.90 -15.32 0.67
C ARG A 210 26.34 -14.44 1.75
N LEU A 211 26.90 -13.23 1.96
CA LEU A 211 26.38 -12.27 2.93
C LEU A 211 24.93 -11.89 2.68
N ILE A 212 24.56 -11.64 1.42
CA ILE A 212 23.17 -11.36 1.03
C ILE A 212 22.28 -12.60 1.30
N ALA A 213 22.73 -13.81 0.93
CA ALA A 213 21.97 -15.03 1.18
C ALA A 213 21.74 -15.27 2.68
N ASP A 214 22.76 -15.08 3.50
CA ASP A 214 22.67 -15.22 4.96
C ASP A 214 21.73 -14.16 5.56
N ARG A 215 21.75 -12.95 5.04
CA ARG A 215 20.84 -11.88 5.47
C ARG A 215 19.39 -12.20 5.10
N ILE A 216 19.13 -12.69 3.88
CA ILE A 216 17.80 -13.15 3.44
C ILE A 216 17.26 -14.24 4.37
N VAL A 217 18.08 -15.23 4.74
CA VAL A 217 17.65 -16.29 5.67
C VAL A 217 17.26 -15.71 7.03
N LYS A 218 18.07 -14.80 7.59
CA LYS A 218 17.76 -14.14 8.87
C LYS A 218 16.46 -13.33 8.79
N LEU A 219 16.27 -12.56 7.71
CA LEU A 219 15.05 -11.77 7.53
C LEU A 219 13.80 -12.65 7.43
N LYS A 220 13.88 -13.80 6.73
CA LYS A 220 12.76 -14.75 6.66
C LYS A 220 12.38 -15.28 8.04
N VAL A 221 13.34 -15.62 8.89
CA VAL A 221 13.09 -16.05 10.27
C VAL A 221 12.45 -14.94 11.10
N GLU A 222 12.97 -13.70 11.00
CA GLU A 222 12.40 -12.55 11.70
C GLU A 222 10.96 -12.25 11.24
N LEU A 223 10.67 -12.36 9.94
CA LEU A 223 9.32 -12.22 9.39
C LEU A 223 8.36 -13.29 9.89
N ASP A 224 8.80 -14.55 9.96
CA ASP A 224 7.96 -15.64 10.46
C ASP A 224 7.62 -15.45 11.94
N GLU A 225 8.53 -14.91 12.74
CA GLU A 225 8.26 -14.57 14.14
C GLU A 225 7.23 -13.45 14.27
N VAL A 226 7.35 -12.39 13.46
CA VAL A 226 6.37 -11.28 13.42
C VAL A 226 5.00 -11.81 12.98
N ARG A 227 4.93 -12.64 11.94
CA ARG A 227 3.70 -13.28 11.46
C ARG A 227 3.04 -14.14 12.52
N ARG A 228 3.84 -14.95 13.24
CA ARG A 228 3.34 -15.78 14.35
C ARG A 228 2.71 -14.94 15.46
N THR A 229 3.38 -13.87 15.86
CA THR A 229 2.87 -12.93 16.87
C THR A 229 1.58 -12.27 16.42
N ARG A 230 1.52 -11.81 15.16
CA ARG A 230 0.32 -11.23 14.54
C ARG A 230 -0.83 -12.24 14.50
N GLY A 231 -0.55 -13.50 14.15
CA GLY A 231 -1.54 -14.59 14.16
C GLY A 231 -2.16 -14.84 15.54
N LEU A 232 -1.38 -14.72 16.63
CA LEU A 232 -1.88 -14.82 18.00
C LEU A 232 -2.82 -13.64 18.35
N HIS A 233 -2.44 -12.42 18.05
CA HIS A 233 -3.28 -11.23 18.25
C HIS A 233 -4.55 -11.29 17.40
N ARG A 234 -4.47 -11.87 16.20
CA ARG A 234 -5.60 -12.08 15.31
C ARG A 234 -6.60 -13.10 15.86
N LYS A 235 -6.16 -14.25 16.37
CA LYS A 235 -7.02 -15.25 17.02
C LYS A 235 -7.78 -14.64 18.22
N GLN A 236 -7.18 -13.69 18.92
CA GLN A 236 -7.87 -12.95 19.98
C GLN A 236 -8.94 -12.00 19.43
N ARG A 237 -8.70 -11.35 18.28
CA ARG A 237 -9.68 -10.46 17.60
C ARG A 237 -10.83 -11.24 16.96
N GLN A 238 -10.58 -12.44 16.43
CA GLN A 238 -11.63 -13.32 15.88
C GLN A 238 -12.66 -13.76 16.93
N LYS A 239 -12.39 -13.57 18.23
CA LYS A 239 -13.39 -13.74 19.28
C LYS A 239 -14.46 -12.64 19.28
N VAL A 240 -14.23 -11.54 18.58
CA VAL A 240 -15.18 -10.44 18.38
C VAL A 240 -15.70 -10.55 16.95
N PRO A 241 -16.97 -10.91 16.73
CA PRO A 241 -17.52 -11.25 15.40
C PRO A 241 -17.87 -10.00 14.59
N PHE A 242 -16.91 -9.06 14.40
CA PHE A 242 -17.13 -7.92 13.54
C PHE A 242 -16.70 -8.27 12.10
N PRO A 243 -17.58 -8.09 11.10
CA PRO A 243 -17.22 -8.30 9.72
C PRO A 243 -16.09 -7.37 9.29
N THR A 244 -15.18 -7.91 8.48
CA THR A 244 -14.00 -7.20 7.98
C THR A 244 -14.19 -6.82 6.53
N ILE A 245 -13.96 -5.56 6.22
CA ILE A 245 -14.07 -4.95 4.90
C ILE A 245 -12.68 -4.51 4.46
N ALA A 246 -12.18 -5.01 3.32
CA ALA A 246 -10.89 -4.61 2.77
C ALA A 246 -11.08 -3.66 1.58
N LEU A 247 -10.39 -2.52 1.60
CA LEU A 247 -10.30 -1.62 0.44
C LEU A 247 -9.16 -2.10 -0.46
N VAL A 248 -9.46 -2.41 -1.70
CA VAL A 248 -8.47 -2.76 -2.73
C VAL A 248 -8.68 -1.87 -3.96
N GLY A 249 -7.66 -1.75 -4.78
CA GLY A 249 -7.75 -0.96 -6.01
C GLY A 249 -6.39 -0.42 -6.42
N TYR A 250 -6.34 0.15 -7.60
CA TYR A 250 -5.12 0.72 -8.17
C TYR A 250 -4.53 1.85 -7.30
N THR A 251 -3.25 2.16 -7.48
CA THR A 251 -2.64 3.34 -6.84
C THR A 251 -3.41 4.59 -7.25
N ASN A 252 -3.54 5.53 -6.34
CA ASN A 252 -4.28 6.79 -6.54
C ASN A 252 -5.78 6.66 -6.89
N ALA A 253 -6.40 5.47 -6.78
CA ALA A 253 -7.87 5.32 -6.96
C ALA A 253 -8.69 5.97 -5.83
N GLY A 254 -8.05 6.50 -4.79
CA GLY A 254 -8.70 7.20 -3.67
C GLY A 254 -9.07 6.31 -2.49
N LYS A 255 -8.42 5.12 -2.33
CA LYS A 255 -8.68 4.20 -1.20
C LYS A 255 -8.53 4.84 0.17
N SER A 256 -7.40 5.50 0.42
CA SER A 256 -7.13 6.15 1.72
C SER A 256 -8.04 7.34 1.98
N THR A 257 -8.45 8.06 0.93
CA THR A 257 -9.46 9.13 1.02
C THR A 257 -10.82 8.56 1.41
N LEU A 258 -11.22 7.46 0.76
CA LEU A 258 -12.46 6.74 1.08
C LEU A 258 -12.41 6.16 2.49
N PHE A 259 -11.28 5.58 2.90
CA PHE A 259 -11.05 5.09 4.26
C PHE A 259 -11.27 6.20 5.30
N ASN A 260 -10.66 7.37 5.09
CA ASN A 260 -10.83 8.53 5.98
C ASN A 260 -12.29 8.96 6.07
N ARG A 261 -12.97 9.01 4.92
CA ARG A 261 -14.40 9.39 4.85
C ARG A 261 -15.30 8.41 5.59
N LEU A 262 -15.04 7.10 5.46
CA LEU A 262 -15.82 6.05 6.13
C LEU A 262 -15.54 5.98 7.65
N THR A 263 -14.30 6.26 8.06
CA THR A 263 -13.85 6.08 9.45
C THR A 263 -13.86 7.37 10.28
N GLY A 264 -14.02 8.53 9.64
CA GLY A 264 -13.84 9.84 10.30
C GLY A 264 -12.39 10.10 10.75
N SER A 265 -11.41 9.45 10.13
CA SER A 265 -9.99 9.57 10.46
C SER A 265 -9.29 10.56 9.54
N ASP A 266 -8.22 11.21 10.03
CA ASP A 266 -7.33 12.07 9.26
C ASP A 266 -6.02 11.33 8.92
N VAL A 267 -6.11 10.13 8.34
CA VAL A 267 -4.92 9.48 7.77
C VAL A 267 -4.45 10.33 6.59
N VAL A 268 -3.15 10.63 6.54
CA VAL A 268 -2.58 11.50 5.51
C VAL A 268 -2.82 10.90 4.13
N ALA A 269 -3.94 11.27 3.51
CA ALA A 269 -4.22 11.03 2.10
C ALA A 269 -3.48 12.11 1.31
N LYS A 270 -2.25 11.82 0.89
CA LYS A 270 -1.52 12.66 -0.07
C LYS A 270 -1.82 12.14 -1.47
N ASP A 271 -1.89 13.06 -2.41
CA ASP A 271 -2.01 12.74 -3.84
C ASP A 271 -0.67 12.20 -4.38
N LEU A 272 -0.23 11.07 -3.79
CA LEU A 272 1.04 10.41 -4.07
C LEU A 272 0.79 8.91 -4.25
N LEU A 273 1.44 8.34 -5.26
CA LEU A 273 1.43 6.89 -5.48
C LEU A 273 1.98 6.16 -4.26
N PHE A 274 1.34 5.05 -3.88
CA PHE A 274 1.66 4.27 -2.68
C PHE A 274 1.63 5.10 -1.38
N ALA A 275 0.60 5.92 -1.20
CA ALA A 275 0.42 6.68 0.03
C ALA A 275 0.32 5.77 1.27
N THR A 276 -0.30 4.60 1.11
CA THR A 276 -0.42 3.55 2.13
C THR A 276 0.40 2.33 1.72
N LEU A 277 1.33 1.91 2.56
CA LEU A 277 2.07 0.66 2.45
C LEU A 277 1.70 -0.32 3.56
N ASP A 278 1.63 0.16 4.79
CA ASP A 278 1.21 -0.64 5.95
C ASP A 278 -0.32 -0.58 6.08
N THR A 279 -0.97 -1.73 6.23
CA THR A 279 -2.42 -1.80 6.41
C THR A 279 -2.87 -1.06 7.66
N THR A 280 -3.88 -0.20 7.50
CA THR A 280 -4.50 0.51 8.60
C THR A 280 -5.92 -0.01 8.80
N GLN A 281 -6.25 -0.43 10.03
CA GLN A 281 -7.59 -0.94 10.37
C GLN A 281 -8.29 0.00 11.33
N ARG A 282 -9.60 0.24 11.12
CA ARG A 282 -10.47 1.01 12.00
C ARG A 282 -11.85 0.39 12.08
N THR A 283 -12.45 0.48 13.25
CA THR A 283 -13.85 0.11 13.44
C THR A 283 -14.74 1.27 13.00
N ILE A 284 -15.76 0.95 12.21
CA ILE A 284 -16.82 1.89 11.81
C ILE A 284 -18.16 1.38 12.33
N ARG A 285 -19.13 2.29 12.41
CA ARG A 285 -20.52 1.94 12.63
C ARG A 285 -21.29 2.11 11.33
N LEU A 286 -21.81 1.02 10.80
CA LEU A 286 -22.68 1.01 9.63
C LEU A 286 -24.09 1.48 10.00
N PRO A 287 -24.97 1.77 9.04
CA PRO A 287 -26.38 2.01 9.31
C PRO A 287 -26.95 0.96 10.24
N GLN A 288 -27.87 1.36 11.12
CA GLN A 288 -28.46 0.52 12.19
C GLN A 288 -27.48 0.12 13.31
N GLY A 289 -26.32 0.81 13.42
CA GLY A 289 -25.40 0.67 14.53
C GLY A 289 -24.44 -0.53 14.46
N ARG A 290 -24.49 -1.35 13.40
CA ARG A 290 -23.65 -2.55 13.26
C ARG A 290 -22.17 -2.15 13.18
N PRO A 291 -21.28 -2.66 14.06
CA PRO A 291 -19.86 -2.42 13.95
C PRO A 291 -19.27 -3.29 12.84
N ALA A 292 -18.32 -2.73 12.08
CA ALA A 292 -17.51 -3.41 11.09
C ALA A 292 -16.06 -2.88 11.13
N ILE A 293 -15.11 -3.69 10.72
CA ILE A 293 -13.70 -3.30 10.61
C ILE A 293 -13.42 -2.98 9.16
N VAL A 294 -12.92 -1.76 8.88
CA VAL A 294 -12.42 -1.39 7.55
C VAL A 294 -10.90 -1.41 7.57
N ALA A 295 -10.31 -2.02 6.56
CA ALA A 295 -8.88 -2.08 6.34
C ALA A 295 -8.49 -1.34 5.05
N ASP A 296 -7.62 -0.33 5.15
CA ASP A 296 -6.95 0.28 3.99
C ASP A 296 -5.73 -0.54 3.62
N THR A 297 -5.58 -0.89 2.34
CA THR A 297 -4.49 -1.74 1.86
C THR A 297 -3.58 -1.01 0.88
N VAL A 298 -2.46 -1.65 0.55
CA VAL A 298 -1.52 -1.16 -0.47
C VAL A 298 -2.22 -1.02 -1.81
N GLY A 299 -1.93 0.06 -2.53
CA GLY A 299 -2.39 0.22 -3.91
C GLY A 299 -1.69 -0.74 -4.86
N PHE A 300 -2.45 -1.32 -5.78
CA PHE A 300 -1.90 -2.09 -6.87
C PHE A 300 -1.38 -1.17 -7.99
N ILE A 301 -0.44 -1.66 -8.75
CA ILE A 301 0.13 -0.97 -9.92
C ILE A 301 0.40 -2.01 -10.99
N SER A 302 0.36 -1.61 -12.26
CA SER A 302 0.73 -2.51 -13.37
C SER A 302 2.18 -2.99 -13.26
N ASP A 303 2.43 -4.19 -13.74
CA ASP A 303 3.76 -4.82 -13.75
C ASP A 303 4.44 -4.85 -12.37
N LEU A 304 3.65 -5.12 -11.30
CA LEU A 304 4.18 -5.24 -9.94
C LEU A 304 5.17 -6.44 -9.91
N PRO A 305 6.44 -6.22 -9.51
CA PRO A 305 7.43 -7.30 -9.46
C PRO A 305 6.99 -8.45 -8.56
N HIS A 306 7.20 -9.70 -9.01
CA HIS A 306 6.82 -10.89 -8.25
C HIS A 306 7.45 -10.95 -6.86
N GLU A 307 8.69 -10.47 -6.73
CA GLU A 307 9.41 -10.39 -5.45
C GLU A 307 8.67 -9.50 -4.44
N LEU A 308 8.00 -8.45 -4.94
CA LEU A 308 7.19 -7.57 -4.11
C LEU A 308 5.85 -8.22 -3.74
N VAL A 309 5.19 -8.92 -4.67
CA VAL A 309 3.94 -9.63 -4.39
C VAL A 309 4.16 -10.66 -3.27
N GLU A 310 5.24 -11.45 -3.33
CA GLU A 310 5.61 -12.39 -2.26
C GLU A 310 5.87 -11.69 -0.93
N SER A 311 6.60 -10.57 -0.96
CA SER A 311 6.93 -9.80 0.24
C SER A 311 5.68 -9.21 0.89
N PHE A 312 4.69 -8.77 0.09
CA PHE A 312 3.41 -8.21 0.57
C PHE A 312 2.31 -9.26 0.80
N ARG A 313 2.60 -10.55 0.62
CA ARG A 313 1.62 -11.62 0.85
C ARG A 313 0.91 -11.50 2.20
N ALA A 314 1.63 -11.10 3.25
CA ALA A 314 1.04 -10.91 4.57
C ALA A 314 0.04 -9.74 4.68
N THR A 315 0.23 -8.66 3.89
CA THR A 315 -0.75 -7.56 3.80
C THR A 315 -1.94 -7.97 2.91
N LEU A 316 -1.70 -8.82 1.92
CA LEU A 316 -2.71 -9.38 1.04
C LEU A 316 -3.53 -10.50 1.72
N GLU A 317 -3.00 -11.17 2.75
CA GLU A 317 -3.75 -12.12 3.58
C GLU A 317 -4.98 -11.48 4.23
N GLU A 318 -4.92 -10.21 4.61
CA GLU A 318 -6.07 -9.46 5.14
C GLU A 318 -7.19 -9.31 4.10
N VAL A 319 -6.82 -9.16 2.82
CA VAL A 319 -7.77 -9.14 1.70
C VAL A 319 -8.40 -10.52 1.49
N GLY A 320 -7.59 -11.60 1.60
CA GLY A 320 -8.08 -12.98 1.48
C GLY A 320 -9.10 -13.36 2.54
N GLU A 321 -8.99 -12.79 3.73
CA GLU A 321 -9.86 -13.08 4.88
C GLU A 321 -11.04 -12.12 5.03
N ALA A 322 -11.06 -11.02 4.28
CA ALA A 322 -12.15 -10.05 4.34
C ALA A 322 -13.50 -10.69 4.00
N ASP A 323 -14.55 -10.26 4.70
CA ASP A 323 -15.93 -10.69 4.43
C ASP A 323 -16.50 -9.96 3.20
N LEU A 324 -16.01 -8.75 2.96
CA LEU A 324 -16.33 -7.94 1.79
C LEU A 324 -15.08 -7.22 1.30
N ILE A 325 -14.85 -7.25 0.00
CA ILE A 325 -13.83 -6.47 -0.68
C ILE A 325 -14.51 -5.28 -1.36
N LEU A 326 -14.05 -4.07 -1.08
CA LEU A 326 -14.40 -2.86 -1.82
C LEU A 326 -13.32 -2.62 -2.87
N HIS A 327 -13.63 -2.91 -4.12
CA HIS A 327 -12.74 -2.64 -5.25
C HIS A 327 -12.93 -1.18 -5.69
N VAL A 328 -12.07 -0.31 -5.19
CA VAL A 328 -12.10 1.14 -5.49
C VAL A 328 -11.46 1.40 -6.83
N ARG A 329 -12.24 1.97 -7.77
CA ARG A 329 -11.82 2.30 -9.12
C ARG A 329 -11.86 3.81 -9.31
N ASP A 330 -10.87 4.36 -9.99
CA ASP A 330 -10.91 5.73 -10.51
C ASP A 330 -11.70 5.71 -11.82
N ILE A 331 -12.98 6.10 -11.75
CA ILE A 331 -13.84 6.04 -12.94
C ILE A 331 -13.59 7.19 -13.92
N ALA A 332 -12.88 8.24 -13.48
CA ALA A 332 -12.48 9.35 -14.33
C ALA A 332 -11.20 9.03 -15.13
N SER A 333 -10.46 7.97 -14.75
CA SER A 333 -9.29 7.52 -15.49
C SER A 333 -9.71 6.85 -16.80
N PRO A 334 -9.12 7.22 -17.95
CA PRO A 334 -9.32 6.52 -19.22
C PRO A 334 -8.98 5.03 -19.15
N ASP A 335 -8.00 4.66 -18.31
CA ASP A 335 -7.52 3.28 -18.10
C ASP A 335 -8.27 2.53 -17.01
N SER A 336 -9.38 3.05 -16.49
CA SER A 336 -10.12 2.46 -15.38
C SER A 336 -10.41 0.96 -15.58
N GLU A 337 -10.75 0.53 -16.79
CA GLU A 337 -11.02 -0.87 -17.11
C GLU A 337 -9.75 -1.74 -17.13
N ALA A 338 -8.64 -1.23 -17.64
CA ALA A 338 -7.36 -1.94 -17.64
C ALA A 338 -6.84 -2.10 -16.20
N GLN A 339 -6.87 -1.02 -15.42
CA GLN A 339 -6.50 -1.03 -14.00
C GLN A 339 -7.37 -2.02 -13.18
N ALA A 340 -8.67 -2.11 -13.49
CA ALA A 340 -9.57 -3.04 -12.83
C ALA A 340 -9.17 -4.50 -13.11
N LYS A 341 -8.82 -4.83 -14.37
CA LYS A 341 -8.34 -6.18 -14.74
C LYS A 341 -7.03 -6.54 -14.05
N ASP A 342 -6.09 -5.60 -13.93
CA ASP A 342 -4.83 -5.81 -13.20
C ASP A 342 -5.08 -6.14 -11.74
N VAL A 343 -5.96 -5.39 -11.08
CA VAL A 343 -6.37 -5.66 -9.69
C VAL A 343 -7.04 -7.03 -9.55
N GLU A 344 -7.95 -7.38 -10.46
CA GLU A 344 -8.60 -8.70 -10.46
C GLU A 344 -7.61 -9.85 -10.65
N ALA A 345 -6.60 -9.67 -11.53
CA ALA A 345 -5.56 -10.67 -11.75
C ALA A 345 -4.76 -10.93 -10.47
N VAL A 346 -4.45 -9.90 -9.70
CA VAL A 346 -3.78 -10.05 -8.40
C VAL A 346 -4.73 -10.67 -7.37
N LEU A 347 -5.99 -10.25 -7.31
CA LEU A 347 -6.98 -10.83 -6.39
C LEU A 347 -7.19 -12.33 -6.62
N LYS A 348 -7.10 -12.80 -7.87
CA LYS A 348 -7.18 -14.24 -8.20
C LYS A 348 -6.00 -15.06 -7.67
N GLN A 349 -4.84 -14.43 -7.44
CA GLN A 349 -3.64 -15.09 -6.88
C GLN A 349 -3.68 -15.16 -5.34
N ILE A 350 -4.55 -14.40 -4.70
CA ILE A 350 -4.69 -14.39 -3.24
C ILE A 350 -5.56 -15.59 -2.81
N GLU A 351 -5.01 -16.43 -1.95
CA GLU A 351 -5.73 -17.57 -1.38
C GLU A 351 -6.93 -17.10 -0.54
N THR A 352 -8.08 -17.73 -0.74
CA THR A 352 -9.27 -17.53 0.08
C THR A 352 -9.40 -18.74 1.00
N PRO A 353 -9.66 -18.56 2.31
CA PRO A 353 -9.87 -19.70 3.22
C PRO A 353 -10.95 -20.65 2.72
N GLU A 354 -10.76 -21.95 2.94
CA GLU A 354 -11.74 -22.98 2.54
C GLU A 354 -13.13 -22.67 3.10
N GLY A 355 -14.15 -22.79 2.24
CA GLY A 355 -15.55 -22.54 2.60
C GLY A 355 -15.97 -21.07 2.64
N LYS A 356 -15.07 -20.13 2.32
CA LYS A 356 -15.40 -18.69 2.26
C LYS A 356 -15.61 -18.24 0.81
N THR A 357 -16.78 -17.66 0.53
CA THR A 357 -17.04 -17.02 -0.77
C THR A 357 -16.58 -15.57 -0.73
N ARG A 358 -15.71 -15.20 -1.65
CA ARG A 358 -15.21 -13.83 -1.78
C ARG A 358 -16.31 -12.94 -2.38
N ARG A 359 -16.78 -11.96 -1.60
CA ARG A 359 -17.71 -10.93 -2.07
C ARG A 359 -16.93 -9.70 -2.47
N VAL A 360 -17.22 -9.15 -3.64
CA VAL A 360 -16.59 -7.94 -4.16
C VAL A 360 -17.68 -6.96 -4.54
N LEU A 361 -17.55 -5.72 -4.04
CA LEU A 361 -18.36 -4.57 -4.42
C LEU A 361 -17.44 -3.57 -5.11
N GLU A 362 -17.71 -3.21 -6.36
CA GLU A 362 -17.01 -2.14 -7.03
C GLU A 362 -17.44 -0.79 -6.46
N VAL A 363 -16.47 0.07 -6.19
CA VAL A 363 -16.69 1.45 -5.77
C VAL A 363 -16.13 2.37 -6.85
N TRP A 364 -17.01 2.93 -7.66
CA TRP A 364 -16.67 3.84 -8.74
C TRP A 364 -16.43 5.23 -8.16
N ASN A 365 -15.17 5.51 -7.86
CA ASN A 365 -14.76 6.74 -7.18
C ASN A 365 -14.40 7.84 -8.18
N LYS A 366 -14.31 9.08 -7.68
CA LYS A 366 -13.96 10.30 -8.41
C LYS A 366 -15.00 10.75 -9.45
N ILE A 367 -16.27 10.49 -9.17
CA ILE A 367 -17.38 10.97 -10.04
C ILE A 367 -17.45 12.51 -10.14
N ASP A 368 -16.81 13.22 -9.22
CA ASP A 368 -16.66 14.68 -9.20
C ASP A 368 -15.75 15.21 -10.32
N LEU A 369 -14.94 14.36 -10.94
CA LEU A 369 -14.04 14.71 -12.05
C LEU A 369 -14.64 14.40 -13.43
N LEU A 370 -15.83 13.81 -13.49
CA LEU A 370 -16.49 13.47 -14.75
C LEU A 370 -17.23 14.68 -15.34
N ASP A 371 -17.22 14.78 -16.67
CA ASP A 371 -18.11 15.68 -17.39
C ASP A 371 -19.58 15.30 -17.14
N GLU A 372 -20.50 16.29 -17.15
CA GLU A 372 -21.89 16.12 -16.71
C GLU A 372 -22.63 14.99 -17.45
N ASP A 373 -22.48 14.89 -18.78
CA ASP A 373 -23.14 13.85 -19.59
C ASP A 373 -22.64 12.44 -19.23
N VAL A 374 -21.31 12.29 -19.01
CA VAL A 374 -20.68 11.02 -18.62
C VAL A 374 -21.08 10.67 -17.21
N ARG A 375 -21.12 11.65 -16.32
CA ARG A 375 -21.48 11.50 -14.92
C ARG A 375 -22.90 10.98 -14.76
N GLU A 376 -23.88 11.55 -15.49
CA GLU A 376 -25.28 11.09 -15.46
C GLU A 376 -25.40 9.62 -15.91
N ALA A 377 -24.70 9.25 -16.98
CA ALA A 377 -24.67 7.87 -17.47
C ALA A 377 -24.08 6.89 -16.43
N VAL A 378 -22.95 7.27 -15.81
CA VAL A 378 -22.27 6.48 -14.76
C VAL A 378 -23.16 6.32 -13.52
N LEU A 379 -23.80 7.39 -13.06
CA LEU A 379 -24.71 7.35 -11.92
C LEU A 379 -25.92 6.45 -12.19
N GLY A 380 -26.54 6.56 -13.37
CA GLY A 380 -27.66 5.72 -13.76
C GLY A 380 -27.30 4.23 -13.92
N GLN A 381 -26.07 3.93 -14.33
CA GLN A 381 -25.55 2.57 -14.37
C GLN A 381 -25.26 2.03 -12.95
N ALA A 382 -24.61 2.82 -12.12
CA ALA A 382 -24.27 2.46 -10.75
C ALA A 382 -25.53 2.21 -9.89
N GLU A 383 -26.58 3.01 -10.05
CA GLU A 383 -27.85 2.81 -9.34
C GLU A 383 -28.47 1.42 -9.65
N ARG A 384 -28.45 1.00 -10.92
CA ARG A 384 -28.92 -0.35 -11.31
C ARG A 384 -28.08 -1.45 -10.69
N LEU A 385 -26.74 -1.33 -10.77
CA LEU A 385 -25.80 -2.32 -10.24
C LEU A 385 -25.79 -2.35 -8.71
N SER A 386 -26.08 -1.24 -8.05
CA SER A 386 -26.16 -1.15 -6.58
C SER A 386 -27.29 -2.02 -6.01
N ARG A 387 -28.42 -2.15 -6.72
CA ARG A 387 -29.52 -3.05 -6.33
C ARG A 387 -29.06 -4.50 -6.25
N ASP A 388 -28.21 -4.91 -7.18
CA ASP A 388 -27.59 -6.24 -7.22
C ASP A 388 -26.36 -6.36 -6.29
N GLY A 389 -25.94 -5.29 -5.62
CA GLY A 389 -24.74 -5.28 -4.78
C GLY A 389 -23.44 -5.40 -5.58
N LYS A 390 -23.40 -4.95 -6.84
CA LYS A 390 -22.23 -5.08 -7.72
C LYS A 390 -21.38 -3.83 -7.78
N ALA A 391 -22.00 -2.63 -7.86
CA ALA A 391 -21.26 -1.37 -7.93
C ALA A 391 -22.01 -0.23 -7.26
N VAL A 392 -21.25 0.76 -6.73
CA VAL A 392 -21.76 2.02 -6.18
C VAL A 392 -20.85 3.15 -6.64
N ALA A 393 -21.43 4.25 -7.13
CA ALA A 393 -20.68 5.45 -7.53
C ALA A 393 -20.53 6.41 -6.34
N VAL A 394 -19.32 6.94 -6.17
CA VAL A 394 -19.00 7.85 -5.05
C VAL A 394 -18.00 8.94 -5.48
N SER A 395 -17.98 10.03 -4.72
CA SER A 395 -16.81 10.90 -4.60
C SER A 395 -16.32 10.86 -3.16
N ALA A 396 -15.19 10.20 -2.93
CA ALA A 396 -14.57 10.19 -1.61
C ALA A 396 -14.12 11.61 -1.20
N TRP A 397 -13.85 12.48 -2.17
CA TRP A 397 -13.44 13.86 -1.93
C TRP A 397 -14.61 14.74 -1.45
N THR A 398 -15.70 14.77 -2.17
CA THR A 398 -16.88 15.59 -1.83
C THR A 398 -17.76 14.95 -0.76
N GLY A 399 -17.78 13.62 -0.68
CA GLY A 399 -18.65 12.82 0.20
C GLY A 399 -19.93 12.34 -0.48
N GLU A 400 -20.11 12.65 -1.77
CA GLU A 400 -21.27 12.19 -2.54
C GLU A 400 -21.27 10.66 -2.66
N GLY A 401 -22.43 10.03 -2.54
CA GLY A 401 -22.60 8.58 -2.67
C GLY A 401 -22.13 7.75 -1.46
N ILE A 402 -21.59 8.36 -0.40
CA ILE A 402 -21.05 7.64 0.77
C ILE A 402 -22.16 6.96 1.59
N GLU A 403 -23.31 7.60 1.81
CA GLU A 403 -24.41 6.94 2.54
C GLU A 403 -25.02 5.77 1.76
N PRO A 404 -25.34 5.84 0.46
CA PRO A 404 -25.69 4.69 -0.37
C PRO A 404 -24.65 3.56 -0.33
N LEU A 405 -23.35 3.89 -0.31
CA LEU A 405 -22.29 2.92 -0.15
C LEU A 405 -22.37 2.21 1.20
N ARG A 406 -22.54 2.96 2.31
CA ARG A 406 -22.66 2.39 3.66
C ARG A 406 -23.88 1.48 3.79
N GLU A 407 -25.01 1.85 3.19
CA GLU A 407 -26.23 1.02 3.14
C GLU A 407 -25.99 -0.28 2.35
N THR A 408 -25.33 -0.18 1.18
CA THR A 408 -25.00 -1.34 0.36
C THR A 408 -24.04 -2.28 1.08
N ILE A 409 -23.01 -1.76 1.72
CA ILE A 409 -22.10 -2.53 2.57
C ILE A 409 -22.88 -3.25 3.67
N ALA A 410 -23.73 -2.53 4.42
CA ALA A 410 -24.52 -3.11 5.51
C ALA A 410 -25.38 -4.28 5.02
N ARG A 411 -26.01 -4.14 3.85
CA ARG A 411 -26.82 -5.19 3.22
C ARG A 411 -25.98 -6.40 2.79
N LEU A 412 -24.80 -6.19 2.21
CA LEU A 412 -23.94 -7.26 1.71
C LEU A 412 -23.28 -8.11 2.80
N ILE A 413 -23.01 -7.52 3.96
CA ILE A 413 -22.40 -8.25 5.09
C ILE A 413 -23.45 -8.80 6.06
N ASP A 414 -24.74 -8.64 5.76
CA ASP A 414 -25.85 -9.05 6.62
C ASP A 414 -26.22 -10.52 6.33
N ASP A 415 -25.31 -11.43 6.66
CA ASP A 415 -25.50 -12.88 6.55
C ASP A 415 -25.95 -13.52 7.87
N ASP A 416 -26.14 -12.72 8.91
CA ASP A 416 -26.51 -13.25 10.20
C ASP A 416 -27.95 -13.84 10.13
N PRO A 417 -28.15 -15.08 10.60
CA PRO A 417 -29.47 -15.68 10.63
C PRO A 417 -30.41 -14.86 11.50
N GLU A 418 -31.63 -14.72 11.04
CA GLU A 418 -32.71 -14.10 11.81
C GLU A 418 -33.20 -15.09 12.86
N THR A 419 -33.21 -14.65 14.11
CA THR A 419 -33.59 -15.46 15.26
C THR A 419 -34.67 -14.73 16.04
N GLU A 420 -35.76 -15.41 16.37
CA GLU A 420 -36.77 -14.90 17.26
C GLU A 420 -36.46 -15.32 18.69
N LEU A 421 -36.43 -14.31 19.59
CA LEU A 421 -36.17 -14.49 21.02
C LEU A 421 -37.34 -13.89 21.81
N VAL A 422 -37.78 -14.59 22.85
CA VAL A 422 -38.83 -14.11 23.75
C VAL A 422 -38.18 -13.75 25.08
N LEU A 423 -38.27 -12.48 25.45
CA LEU A 423 -37.69 -11.95 26.69
C LEU A 423 -38.82 -11.68 27.72
N SER A 424 -38.55 -12.05 28.96
CA SER A 424 -39.44 -11.66 30.08
C SER A 424 -39.31 -10.18 30.39
N PRO A 425 -40.32 -9.55 31.04
CA PRO A 425 -40.27 -8.12 31.43
C PRO A 425 -39.03 -7.76 32.29
N SER A 426 -38.49 -8.73 33.01
CA SER A 426 -37.33 -8.54 33.89
C SER A 426 -35.98 -8.56 33.13
N GLN A 427 -35.96 -8.98 31.88
CA GLN A 427 -34.73 -9.18 31.07
C GLN A 427 -34.37 -7.93 30.24
N GLY A 428 -34.49 -6.73 30.81
CA GLY A 428 -34.10 -5.49 30.11
C GLY A 428 -32.61 -5.43 29.71
N GLU A 429 -31.75 -6.06 30.52
CA GLU A 429 -30.31 -6.16 30.22
C GLU A 429 -30.05 -7.06 28.98
N ALA A 430 -30.79 -8.16 28.85
CA ALA A 430 -30.72 -9.02 27.68
C ALA A 430 -31.15 -8.27 26.41
N LEU A 431 -32.19 -7.45 26.49
CA LEU A 431 -32.64 -6.62 25.38
C LEU A 431 -31.56 -5.58 24.99
N ALA A 432 -30.96 -4.90 25.96
CA ALA A 432 -29.87 -3.94 25.74
C ALA A 432 -28.67 -4.64 25.07
N TRP A 433 -28.32 -5.83 25.54
CA TRP A 433 -27.25 -6.62 24.97
C TRP A 433 -27.52 -7.00 23.48
N LEU A 434 -28.79 -7.34 23.14
CA LEU A 434 -29.19 -7.63 21.77
C LEU A 434 -29.03 -6.41 20.85
N TYR A 435 -29.33 -5.20 21.33
CA TYR A 435 -29.09 -3.96 20.58
C TYR A 435 -27.61 -3.64 20.41
N GLU A 436 -26.75 -4.03 21.37
CA GLU A 436 -25.30 -3.81 21.30
C GLU A 436 -24.55 -4.82 20.42
N ASN A 437 -25.02 -6.09 20.39
CA ASN A 437 -24.30 -7.20 19.77
C ASN A 437 -24.99 -7.81 18.55
N GLY A 438 -26.21 -7.36 18.21
CA GLY A 438 -27.01 -7.83 17.10
C GLY A 438 -27.81 -6.73 16.43
N ARG A 439 -28.58 -7.10 15.42
CA ARG A 439 -29.49 -6.21 14.72
C ARG A 439 -30.93 -6.60 15.06
N VAL A 440 -31.57 -5.82 15.89
CA VAL A 440 -33.01 -5.99 16.18
C VAL A 440 -33.81 -5.50 14.97
N THR A 441 -34.51 -6.43 14.27
CA THR A 441 -35.33 -6.16 13.09
C THR A 441 -36.80 -6.00 13.43
N GLY A 442 -37.24 -6.59 14.54
CA GLY A 442 -38.60 -6.50 15.04
C GLY A 442 -38.65 -6.54 16.56
N ARG A 443 -39.62 -5.84 17.13
CA ARG A 443 -39.94 -5.87 18.58
C ARG A 443 -41.42 -5.72 18.77
N GLU A 444 -42.02 -6.71 19.41
CA GLU A 444 -43.44 -6.68 19.79
C GLU A 444 -43.56 -7.10 21.26
N THR A 445 -44.53 -6.54 21.99
CA THR A 445 -44.81 -6.92 23.39
C THR A 445 -46.17 -7.57 23.42
N ASP A 446 -46.26 -8.78 23.95
CA ASP A 446 -47.53 -9.50 24.09
C ASP A 446 -48.35 -9.02 25.33
N ASP A 447 -49.59 -9.49 25.41
CA ASP A 447 -50.50 -9.13 26.53
C ASP A 447 -50.00 -9.62 27.89
N ALA A 448 -49.06 -10.55 27.94
CA ALA A 448 -48.41 -11.04 29.15
C ALA A 448 -47.17 -10.20 29.53
N GLY A 449 -46.86 -9.14 28.77
CA GLY A 449 -45.70 -8.24 28.99
C GLY A 449 -44.36 -8.82 28.51
N ARG A 450 -44.36 -9.98 27.80
CA ARG A 450 -43.15 -10.55 27.23
C ARG A 450 -42.80 -9.83 25.92
N THR A 451 -41.52 -9.57 25.69
CA THR A 451 -41.05 -8.91 24.49
C THR A 451 -40.55 -9.96 23.48
N HIS A 452 -41.24 -10.08 22.35
CA HIS A 452 -40.81 -10.83 21.20
C HIS A 452 -39.82 -9.97 20.39
N VAL A 453 -38.59 -10.43 20.27
CA VAL A 453 -37.51 -9.71 19.59
C VAL A 453 -37.06 -10.53 18.40
N THR A 454 -37.26 -10.02 17.20
CA THR A 454 -36.64 -10.57 15.99
C THR A 454 -35.28 -9.89 15.83
N VAL A 455 -34.20 -10.68 15.86
CA VAL A 455 -32.83 -10.16 15.84
C VAL A 455 -31.98 -10.98 14.90
N ARG A 456 -31.16 -10.32 14.11
CA ARG A 456 -30.09 -10.96 13.35
C ARG A 456 -28.82 -10.96 14.18
N LEU A 457 -28.33 -12.18 14.46
CA LEU A 457 -27.17 -12.42 15.31
C LEU A 457 -26.21 -13.40 14.65
N HIS A 458 -24.93 -13.08 14.70
CA HIS A 458 -23.89 -14.05 14.35
C HIS A 458 -23.98 -15.27 15.27
N PRO A 459 -23.83 -16.53 14.76
CA PRO A 459 -23.98 -17.73 15.57
C PRO A 459 -23.16 -17.75 16.85
N ALA A 460 -21.92 -17.21 16.83
CA ALA A 460 -21.09 -17.08 18.02
C ALA A 460 -21.61 -16.04 19.03
N ALA A 461 -22.37 -15.01 18.58
CA ALA A 461 -23.01 -14.04 19.46
C ALA A 461 -24.25 -14.65 20.08
N LEU A 462 -25.06 -15.42 19.31
CA LEU A 462 -26.19 -16.18 19.83
C LEU A 462 -25.76 -17.14 20.93
N GLY A 463 -24.72 -17.93 20.71
CA GLY A 463 -24.19 -18.85 21.75
C GLY A 463 -23.62 -18.15 22.99
N ARG A 464 -23.21 -16.87 22.90
CA ARG A 464 -22.86 -16.06 24.09
C ARG A 464 -24.11 -15.57 24.82
N PHE A 465 -25.09 -15.09 24.07
CA PHE A 465 -26.39 -14.67 24.60
C PHE A 465 -27.06 -15.80 25.38
N GLU A 466 -27.14 -16.99 24.80
CA GLU A 466 -27.71 -18.17 25.44
C GLU A 466 -26.98 -18.53 26.74
N ARG A 467 -25.65 -18.50 26.75
CA ARG A 467 -24.88 -18.77 27.96
C ARG A 467 -25.05 -17.73 29.06
N GLN A 468 -25.26 -16.47 28.68
CA GLN A 468 -25.33 -15.37 29.64
C GLN A 468 -26.76 -15.16 30.19
N PHE A 469 -27.78 -15.36 29.34
CA PHE A 469 -29.16 -15.01 29.67
C PHE A 469 -30.12 -16.21 29.70
N SER A 470 -29.78 -17.38 29.12
CA SER A 470 -30.64 -18.60 29.23
C SER A 470 -30.36 -19.39 30.52
N ALA A 471 -29.30 -19.11 31.25
CA ALA A 471 -29.00 -19.73 32.55
C ALA A 471 -29.73 -19.08 33.74
N ALA A 472 -30.62 -18.11 33.49
CA ALA A 472 -31.35 -17.34 34.50
C ALA A 472 -32.87 -17.56 34.41
N GLY A 473 -33.31 -18.74 33.90
CA GLY A 473 -34.72 -19.15 33.85
C GLY A 473 -34.98 -20.31 34.79
#